data_0962b202b556f1b47bfeb9a3d7581e70
#
_entry.id   0962b202b556f1b47bfeb9a3d7581e70
#
_cell.length_a   1.000
_cell.length_b   1.000
_cell.length_c   1.000
_cell.angle_alpha   90.00
_cell.angle_beta   90.00
_cell.angle_gamma   90.00
#
_symmetry.space_group_name_H-M   'P 1'
#
loop_
_entity.id
_entity.type
_entity.pdbx_description
1 polymer ?
#
loop_
_entity_poly.entity_id
_entity_poly.type
_entity_poly.pdbx_seq_one_letter_code
_entity_poly.pdbx_strand_id
1 'polypeptide(L)'
;MELKDKVIQLREERHLTRQALHQRIVEIVGKDAISYKTLQRIESGRFDGRLTSLYQLCLGLDVPLKDFLEEITRDNIKEYNRWDGQEETYLYHDTARAEIISGAKMPFLALKLNLGPQAKTKLEQDPKQLGDYLKWIYVLKGKIFCVVGDKRSLLKTGACASFDSTLPHYFENAETNKAQCLIIQHPRHL
;
A
#
# COMPACT_ATOMS: atom_id res chain seq x y z
N MET A 1 16.27 -7.19 0.92
CA MET A 1 17.18 -8.35 1.19
C MET A 1 17.29 -9.16 -0.09
N GLU A 2 18.52 -9.59 -0.49
CA GLU A 2 18.66 -10.39 -1.72
C GLU A 2 18.11 -11.82 -1.52
N LEU A 3 17.67 -12.42 -2.63
CA LEU A 3 17.13 -13.79 -2.65
C LEU A 3 18.05 -14.80 -1.96
N LYS A 4 19.36 -14.76 -2.29
CA LYS A 4 20.37 -15.66 -1.72
C LYS A 4 20.43 -15.58 -0.21
N ASP A 5 20.43 -14.34 0.35
CA ASP A 5 20.56 -14.10 1.78
C ASP A 5 19.33 -14.61 2.54
N LYS A 6 18.13 -14.40 1.95
CA LYS A 6 16.89 -14.93 2.54
C LYS A 6 16.85 -16.45 2.57
N VAL A 7 17.28 -17.11 1.48
CA VAL A 7 17.34 -18.58 1.42
C VAL A 7 18.29 -19.14 2.46
N ILE A 8 19.50 -18.57 2.56
CA ILE A 8 20.50 -18.98 3.54
C ILE A 8 19.97 -18.78 4.97
N GLN A 9 19.41 -17.60 5.26
CA GLN A 9 18.82 -17.30 6.56
C GLN A 9 17.76 -18.32 6.95
N LEU A 10 16.75 -18.55 6.09
CA LEU A 10 15.66 -19.48 6.38
C LEU A 10 16.13 -20.92 6.55
N ARG A 11 17.15 -21.33 5.81
CA ARG A 11 17.75 -22.65 5.95
C ARG A 11 18.48 -22.81 7.30
N GLU A 12 19.25 -21.79 7.69
CA GLU A 12 19.99 -21.78 8.96
C GLU A 12 19.07 -21.69 10.18
N GLU A 13 18.03 -20.90 10.12
CA GLU A 13 16.99 -20.86 11.16
C GLU A 13 16.34 -22.23 11.41
N ARG A 14 16.29 -23.09 10.38
CA ARG A 14 15.79 -24.47 10.46
C ARG A 14 16.86 -25.49 10.76
N HIS A 15 18.09 -25.04 11.01
CA HIS A 15 19.25 -25.90 11.26
C HIS A 15 19.51 -26.93 10.14
N LEU A 16 19.18 -26.56 8.89
CA LEU A 16 19.38 -27.43 7.73
C LEU A 16 20.73 -27.15 7.06
N THR A 17 21.45 -28.20 6.72
CA THR A 17 22.53 -28.09 5.72
C THR A 17 21.90 -27.94 4.33
N ARG A 18 22.66 -27.44 3.34
CA ARG A 18 22.18 -27.38 1.94
C ARG A 18 21.78 -28.77 1.44
N GLN A 19 22.52 -29.80 1.81
CA GLN A 19 22.21 -31.16 1.41
C GLN A 19 20.91 -31.66 2.05
N ALA A 20 20.68 -31.37 3.33
CA ALA A 20 19.44 -31.70 4.02
C ALA A 20 18.23 -30.98 3.42
N LEU A 21 18.38 -29.68 3.08
CA LEU A 21 17.33 -28.94 2.38
C LEU A 21 17.00 -29.56 1.01
N HIS A 22 18.03 -29.89 0.23
CA HIS A 22 17.82 -30.56 -1.06
C HIS A 22 17.11 -31.90 -0.90
N GLN A 23 17.53 -32.73 0.05
CA GLN A 23 16.90 -34.01 0.35
C GLN A 23 15.41 -33.84 0.69
N ARG A 24 15.09 -32.87 1.53
CA ARG A 24 13.71 -32.55 1.90
C ARG A 24 12.88 -32.10 0.68
N ILE A 25 13.46 -31.31 -0.24
CA ILE A 25 12.78 -30.94 -1.49
C ILE A 25 12.51 -32.20 -2.34
N VAL A 26 13.47 -33.11 -2.45
CA VAL A 26 13.31 -34.37 -3.18
C VAL A 26 12.21 -35.25 -2.58
N GLU A 27 12.13 -35.31 -1.27
CA GLU A 27 11.09 -36.08 -0.57
C GLU A 27 9.68 -35.51 -0.82
N ILE A 28 9.54 -34.19 -0.89
CA ILE A 28 8.25 -33.54 -1.11
C ILE A 28 7.83 -33.57 -2.58
N VAL A 29 8.76 -33.30 -3.50
CA VAL A 29 8.46 -33.06 -4.93
C VAL A 29 8.66 -34.32 -5.78
N GLY A 30 9.52 -35.23 -5.34
CA GLY A 30 9.85 -36.46 -6.07
C GLY A 30 10.83 -36.23 -7.24
N LYS A 31 10.59 -36.92 -8.33
CA LYS A 31 11.49 -36.94 -9.51
C LYS A 31 11.66 -35.58 -10.22
N ASP A 32 10.72 -34.67 -10.04
CA ASP A 32 10.74 -33.34 -10.66
C ASP A 32 11.39 -32.27 -9.76
N ALA A 33 12.04 -32.70 -8.67
CA ALA A 33 12.72 -31.80 -7.74
C ALA A 33 13.88 -31.07 -8.39
N ILE A 34 14.11 -29.83 -7.98
CA ILE A 34 15.29 -29.06 -8.41
C ILE A 34 16.57 -29.82 -8.06
N SER A 35 17.57 -29.74 -8.94
CA SER A 35 18.86 -30.37 -8.70
C SER A 35 19.63 -29.68 -7.55
N TYR A 36 20.51 -30.41 -6.89
CA TYR A 36 21.41 -29.82 -5.89
C TYR A 36 22.24 -28.66 -6.46
N LYS A 37 22.65 -28.74 -7.74
CA LYS A 37 23.35 -27.67 -8.46
C LYS A 37 22.48 -26.42 -8.62
N THR A 38 21.17 -26.57 -8.83
CA THR A 38 20.23 -25.46 -8.88
C THR A 38 20.15 -24.76 -7.51
N LEU A 39 20.04 -25.51 -6.42
CA LEU A 39 20.06 -24.96 -5.07
C LEU A 39 21.36 -24.21 -4.75
N GLN A 40 22.52 -24.77 -5.17
CA GLN A 40 23.80 -24.05 -5.04
C GLN A 40 23.82 -22.72 -5.80
N ARG A 41 23.25 -22.69 -7.01
CA ARG A 41 23.16 -21.45 -7.82
C ARG A 41 22.27 -20.41 -7.16
N ILE A 42 21.16 -20.82 -6.56
CA ILE A 42 20.27 -19.92 -5.79
C ILE A 42 21.04 -19.27 -4.64
N GLU A 43 21.68 -20.07 -3.78
CA GLU A 43 22.44 -19.58 -2.62
C GLU A 43 23.71 -18.79 -3.01
N SER A 44 24.23 -18.95 -4.23
CA SER A 44 25.35 -18.15 -4.73
C SER A 44 24.93 -16.87 -5.47
N GLY A 45 23.64 -16.58 -5.54
CA GLY A 45 23.11 -15.41 -6.25
C GLY A 45 23.16 -15.52 -7.77
N ARG A 46 23.39 -16.70 -8.34
CA ARG A 46 23.49 -16.95 -9.80
C ARG A 46 22.23 -17.62 -10.36
N PHE A 47 21.08 -17.22 -9.82
CA PHE A 47 19.81 -17.84 -10.20
C PHE A 47 19.06 -16.98 -11.23
N ASP A 48 18.59 -17.63 -12.29
CA ASP A 48 17.91 -17.03 -13.44
C ASP A 48 16.36 -17.07 -13.37
N GLY A 49 15.80 -17.32 -12.17
CA GLY A 49 14.43 -16.93 -11.83
C GLY A 49 13.28 -17.81 -12.27
N ARG A 50 13.41 -19.14 -12.38
CA ARG A 50 12.22 -19.99 -12.62
C ARG A 50 11.32 -20.05 -11.39
N LEU A 51 10.06 -19.60 -11.53
CA LEU A 51 9.07 -19.59 -10.46
C LEU A 51 8.85 -20.98 -9.83
N THR A 52 8.88 -22.04 -10.67
CA THR A 52 8.78 -23.44 -10.20
C THR A 52 9.88 -23.81 -9.23
N SER A 53 11.13 -23.35 -9.47
CA SER A 53 12.25 -23.62 -8.58
C SER A 53 12.11 -22.88 -7.25
N LEU A 54 11.61 -21.65 -7.27
CA LEU A 54 11.30 -20.88 -6.05
C LEU A 54 10.18 -21.54 -5.26
N TYR A 55 9.15 -22.03 -5.92
CA TYR A 55 8.05 -22.72 -5.27
C TYR A 55 8.53 -24.00 -4.56
N GLN A 56 9.34 -24.83 -5.22
CA GLN A 56 9.91 -26.04 -4.63
C GLN A 56 10.83 -25.72 -3.46
N LEU A 57 11.61 -24.64 -3.55
CA LEU A 57 12.43 -24.15 -2.46
C LEU A 57 11.58 -23.76 -1.25
N CYS A 58 10.48 -23.04 -1.48
CA CYS A 58 9.54 -22.66 -0.43
C CYS A 58 8.89 -23.87 0.25
N LEU A 59 8.55 -24.92 -0.52
CA LEU A 59 8.08 -26.18 0.04
C LEU A 59 9.12 -26.84 0.95
N GLY A 60 10.38 -26.90 0.52
CA GLY A 60 11.47 -27.47 1.33
C GLY A 60 11.78 -26.64 2.57
N LEU A 61 11.58 -25.32 2.51
CA LEU A 61 11.76 -24.40 3.63
C LEU A 61 10.52 -24.27 4.52
N ASP A 62 9.40 -24.87 4.13
CA ASP A 62 8.12 -24.74 4.84
C ASP A 62 7.70 -23.26 5.04
N VAL A 63 7.66 -22.52 3.94
CA VAL A 63 7.20 -21.12 3.90
C VAL A 63 6.24 -20.92 2.73
N PRO A 64 5.16 -20.15 2.89
CA PRO A 64 4.31 -19.78 1.78
C PRO A 64 5.09 -18.97 0.74
N LEU A 65 4.96 -19.28 -0.54
CA LEU A 65 5.64 -18.54 -1.63
C LEU A 65 5.32 -17.04 -1.58
N LYS A 66 4.08 -16.69 -1.24
CA LYS A 66 3.65 -15.30 -1.10
C LYS A 66 4.52 -14.56 -0.07
N ASP A 67 4.63 -15.12 1.14
CA ASP A 67 5.37 -14.49 2.25
C ASP A 67 6.86 -14.39 1.92
N PHE A 68 7.42 -15.45 1.30
CA PHE A 68 8.80 -15.48 0.83
C PHE A 68 9.09 -14.37 -0.20
N LEU A 69 8.19 -14.17 -1.18
CA LEU A 69 8.34 -13.11 -2.19
C LEU A 69 8.14 -11.71 -1.61
N GLU A 70 7.17 -11.53 -0.70
CA GLU A 70 6.95 -10.26 -0.03
C GLU A 70 8.18 -9.80 0.77
N GLU A 71 8.86 -10.70 1.44
CA GLU A 71 10.06 -10.37 2.21
C GLU A 71 11.28 -10.02 1.33
N ILE A 72 11.44 -10.66 0.16
CA ILE A 72 12.51 -10.34 -0.78
C ILE A 72 12.26 -9.00 -1.46
N THR A 73 11.00 -8.70 -1.77
CA THR A 73 10.59 -7.47 -2.46
C THR A 73 10.31 -6.30 -1.52
N ARG A 74 10.43 -6.49 -0.21
CA ARG A 74 10.33 -5.40 0.76
C ARG A 74 11.54 -4.48 0.62
N ASP A 75 11.41 -3.53 -0.28
CA ASP A 75 12.16 -2.29 -0.14
C ASP A 75 11.64 -1.60 1.12
N ASN A 76 12.52 -1.36 2.10
CA ASN A 76 12.16 -0.67 3.34
C ASN A 76 11.65 0.76 3.07
N ILE A 77 11.99 1.31 1.90
CA ILE A 77 11.52 2.60 1.41
C ILE A 77 11.09 2.40 -0.04
N LYS A 78 9.80 2.65 -0.33
CA LYS A 78 9.30 2.75 -1.69
C LYS A 78 9.10 4.22 -2.02
N GLU A 79 9.93 4.73 -2.91
CA GLU A 79 9.77 6.07 -3.45
C GLU A 79 8.76 6.03 -4.60
N TYR A 80 7.77 6.92 -4.53
CA TYR A 80 6.81 7.13 -5.61
C TYR A 80 7.04 8.53 -6.18
N ASN A 81 7.62 8.60 -7.35
CA ASN A 81 7.79 9.85 -8.06
C ASN A 81 6.48 10.22 -8.76
N ARG A 82 6.16 11.51 -8.79
CA ARG A 82 4.97 12.08 -9.45
C ARG A 82 4.85 11.73 -10.95
N TRP A 83 5.94 11.23 -11.54
CA TRP A 83 6.09 10.93 -12.98
C TRP A 83 5.75 9.49 -13.35
N ASP A 84 5.41 8.62 -12.40
CA ASP A 84 5.07 7.21 -12.68
C ASP A 84 3.69 7.04 -13.32
N GLY A 85 3.20 8.08 -14.02
CA GLY A 85 2.11 7.97 -14.99
C GLY A 85 0.69 8.03 -14.44
N GLN A 86 0.49 8.37 -13.18
CA GLN A 86 -0.85 8.49 -12.61
C GLN A 86 -1.11 9.90 -12.06
N GLU A 87 -1.28 10.85 -12.96
CA GLU A 87 -2.00 12.09 -12.63
C GLU A 87 -3.50 11.82 -12.59
N GLU A 88 -3.96 11.00 -11.67
CA GLU A 88 -5.39 10.93 -11.39
C GLU A 88 -5.78 12.15 -10.58
N THR A 89 -6.40 13.09 -11.25
CA THR A 89 -6.96 14.29 -10.64
C THR A 89 -8.47 14.14 -10.57
N TYR A 90 -8.99 14.19 -9.36
CA TYR A 90 -10.43 14.24 -9.13
C TYR A 90 -10.91 15.70 -9.24
N LEU A 91 -11.71 15.98 -10.27
CA LEU A 91 -12.42 17.23 -10.38
C LEU A 91 -13.79 17.10 -9.72
N TYR A 92 -13.96 17.69 -8.54
CA TYR A 92 -15.30 17.86 -7.96
C TYR A 92 -16.10 18.91 -8.71
N HIS A 93 -15.44 20.06 -8.98
CA HIS A 93 -15.91 21.22 -9.75
C HIS A 93 -14.69 22.01 -10.23
N ASP A 94 -14.87 23.05 -11.02
CA ASP A 94 -13.81 23.94 -11.48
C ASP A 94 -13.00 24.59 -10.34
N THR A 95 -13.60 24.70 -9.15
CA THR A 95 -12.99 25.32 -7.96
C THR A 95 -12.59 24.34 -6.86
N ALA A 96 -12.87 23.04 -7.01
CA ALA A 96 -12.53 22.01 -6.04
C ALA A 96 -11.85 20.82 -6.73
N ARG A 97 -10.55 20.63 -6.46
CA ARG A 97 -9.69 19.65 -7.13
C ARG A 97 -8.91 18.82 -6.12
N ALA A 98 -8.98 17.50 -6.22
CA ALA A 98 -8.15 16.59 -5.46
C ALA A 98 -7.10 15.92 -6.35
N GLU A 99 -5.87 15.91 -5.89
CA GLU A 99 -4.73 15.22 -6.51
C GLU A 99 -4.45 13.95 -5.71
N ILE A 100 -4.40 12.78 -6.35
CA ILE A 100 -3.97 11.53 -5.71
C ILE A 100 -2.46 11.59 -5.52
N ILE A 101 -2.00 11.44 -4.27
CA ILE A 101 -0.59 11.49 -3.91
C ILE A 101 -0.06 10.15 -3.36
N SER A 102 -0.93 9.14 -3.17
CA SER A 102 -0.54 7.78 -2.81
C SER A 102 -0.31 6.91 -4.04
N GLY A 103 0.69 6.05 -4.01
CA GLY A 103 0.88 5.04 -5.05
C GLY A 103 -0.33 4.09 -5.16
N ALA A 104 -0.58 3.56 -6.38
CA ALA A 104 -1.75 2.71 -6.68
C ALA A 104 -1.83 1.43 -5.81
N LYS A 105 -0.69 0.92 -5.35
CA LYS A 105 -0.59 -0.32 -4.54
C LYS A 105 -0.65 -0.07 -3.03
N MET A 106 -0.85 1.17 -2.58
CA MET A 106 -0.97 1.47 -1.15
C MET A 106 -2.31 0.98 -0.60
N PRO A 107 -2.36 0.48 0.64
CA PRO A 107 -3.61 0.04 1.28
C PRO A 107 -4.53 1.19 1.64
N PHE A 108 -4.06 2.42 1.50
CA PHE A 108 -4.79 3.65 1.75
C PHE A 108 -4.77 4.55 0.51
N LEU A 109 -5.74 5.45 0.43
CA LEU A 109 -5.78 6.54 -0.54
C LEU A 109 -5.34 7.82 0.16
N ALA A 110 -4.35 8.52 -0.36
CA ALA A 110 -3.98 9.85 0.08
C ALA A 110 -4.23 10.87 -1.02
N LEU A 111 -4.95 11.93 -0.65
CA LEU A 111 -5.36 13.01 -1.54
C LEU A 111 -4.86 14.34 -1.02
N LYS A 112 -4.47 15.22 -1.93
CA LYS A 112 -4.27 16.63 -1.67
C LYS A 112 -5.43 17.40 -2.27
N LEU A 113 -6.34 17.88 -1.42
CA LEU A 113 -7.52 18.64 -1.82
C LEU A 113 -7.20 20.12 -1.85
N ASN A 114 -7.49 20.75 -2.98
CA ASN A 114 -7.40 22.20 -3.21
C ASN A 114 -8.80 22.76 -3.39
N LEU A 115 -9.19 23.70 -2.54
CA LEU A 115 -10.49 24.37 -2.57
C LEU A 115 -10.31 25.85 -2.90
N GLY A 116 -10.94 26.31 -3.96
CA GLY A 116 -11.06 27.72 -4.28
C GLY A 116 -11.88 28.49 -3.24
N PRO A 117 -12.05 29.82 -3.41
CA PRO A 117 -12.88 30.63 -2.53
C PRO A 117 -14.29 30.06 -2.38
N GLN A 118 -14.73 29.79 -1.14
CA GLN A 118 -16.05 29.27 -0.81
C GLN A 118 -16.46 27.98 -1.56
N ALA A 119 -15.48 27.29 -2.17
CA ALA A 119 -15.71 26.04 -2.89
C ALA A 119 -16.08 24.90 -1.93
N LYS A 120 -16.90 23.98 -2.43
CA LYS A 120 -17.41 22.83 -1.71
C LYS A 120 -17.20 21.55 -2.54
N THR A 121 -16.80 20.44 -1.92
CA THR A 121 -16.79 19.14 -2.59
C THR A 121 -18.21 18.62 -2.81
N LYS A 122 -18.37 17.62 -3.64
CA LYS A 122 -19.62 16.85 -3.71
C LYS A 122 -19.88 16.18 -2.37
N LEU A 123 -21.13 15.82 -2.12
CA LEU A 123 -21.49 14.93 -1.01
C LEU A 123 -20.99 13.53 -1.34
N GLU A 124 -20.16 13.00 -0.48
CA GLU A 124 -19.59 11.64 -0.58
C GLU A 124 -20.12 10.75 0.53
N GLN A 125 -20.17 9.46 0.25
CA GLN A 125 -20.50 8.43 1.24
C GLN A 125 -19.88 7.12 0.78
N ASP A 126 -18.99 6.54 1.58
CA ASP A 126 -18.37 5.25 1.27
C ASP A 126 -19.36 4.09 1.56
N PRO A 127 -19.28 2.99 0.79
CA PRO A 127 -20.25 1.90 0.89
C PRO A 127 -20.05 1.07 2.16
N LYS A 128 -21.06 1.01 3.04
CA LYS A 128 -21.05 0.23 4.29
C LYS A 128 -20.81 -1.27 4.12
N GLN A 129 -21.13 -1.83 2.95
CA GLN A 129 -20.99 -3.26 2.66
C GLN A 129 -19.53 -3.72 2.54
N LEU A 130 -18.60 -2.82 2.34
CA LEU A 130 -17.17 -3.13 2.15
C LEU A 130 -16.33 -3.03 3.44
N GLY A 131 -16.95 -2.74 4.58
CA GLY A 131 -16.29 -2.66 5.89
C GLY A 131 -16.23 -1.26 6.48
N ASP A 132 -15.37 -1.09 7.47
CA ASP A 132 -15.18 0.19 8.17
C ASP A 132 -14.27 1.09 7.35
N TYR A 133 -14.77 2.26 6.97
CA TYR A 133 -14.02 3.27 6.24
C TYR A 133 -13.70 4.46 7.16
N LEU A 134 -12.42 4.74 7.30
CA LEU A 134 -11.92 5.89 8.04
C LEU A 134 -11.33 6.91 7.07
N LYS A 135 -11.79 8.16 7.16
CA LYS A 135 -11.10 9.32 6.57
C LYS A 135 -10.46 10.16 7.66
N TRP A 136 -9.24 10.60 7.39
CA TRP A 136 -8.50 11.55 8.19
C TRP A 136 -8.18 12.77 7.33
N ILE A 137 -8.42 13.97 7.86
CA ILE A 137 -8.11 15.24 7.20
C ILE A 137 -7.12 16.05 8.03
N TYR A 138 -6.16 16.69 7.36
CA TYR A 138 -5.24 17.65 7.95
C TYR A 138 -5.20 18.93 7.11
N VAL A 139 -5.49 20.08 7.71
CA VAL A 139 -5.53 21.37 7.00
C VAL A 139 -4.14 21.96 6.87
N LEU A 140 -3.65 22.06 5.63
CA LEU A 140 -2.36 22.65 5.27
C LEU A 140 -2.41 24.17 5.20
N LYS A 141 -3.53 24.73 4.71
CA LYS A 141 -3.70 26.15 4.50
C LYS A 141 -5.18 26.55 4.55
N GLY A 142 -5.47 27.68 5.20
CA GLY A 142 -6.82 28.27 5.28
C GLY A 142 -7.69 27.63 6.35
N LYS A 143 -9.00 27.72 6.16
CA LYS A 143 -10.02 27.17 7.06
C LYS A 143 -11.01 26.34 6.26
N ILE A 144 -11.30 25.14 6.73
CA ILE A 144 -12.17 24.19 6.04
C ILE A 144 -13.26 23.72 7.01
N PHE A 145 -14.51 23.79 6.59
CA PHE A 145 -15.58 23.08 7.25
C PHE A 145 -15.51 21.59 6.83
N CYS A 146 -15.37 20.72 7.80
CA CYS A 146 -15.57 19.28 7.66
C CYS A 146 -17.00 18.98 8.13
N VAL A 147 -17.84 18.52 7.22
CA VAL A 147 -19.25 18.20 7.51
C VAL A 147 -19.44 16.69 7.36
N VAL A 148 -19.94 16.05 8.42
CA VAL A 148 -20.17 14.60 8.48
C VAL A 148 -21.52 14.35 9.15
N GLY A 149 -22.48 13.80 8.39
CA GLY A 149 -23.88 13.74 8.82
C GLY A 149 -24.37 15.13 9.21
N ASP A 150 -24.89 15.26 10.42
CA ASP A 150 -25.42 16.51 10.96
C ASP A 150 -24.36 17.40 11.67
N LYS A 151 -23.11 16.91 11.76
CA LYS A 151 -22.02 17.64 12.43
C LYS A 151 -21.22 18.47 11.46
N ARG A 152 -21.00 19.74 11.81
CA ARG A 152 -20.15 20.68 11.06
C ARG A 152 -19.04 21.21 11.94
N SER A 153 -17.79 20.94 11.58
CA SER A 153 -16.59 21.34 12.34
C SER A 153 -15.72 22.27 11.53
N LEU A 154 -15.31 23.40 12.09
CA LEU A 154 -14.35 24.31 11.45
C LEU A 154 -12.92 23.92 11.83
N LEU A 155 -12.16 23.46 10.85
CA LEU A 155 -10.75 23.12 10.97
C LEU A 155 -9.90 24.26 10.42
N LYS A 156 -8.94 24.73 11.23
CA LYS A 156 -7.97 25.77 10.83
C LYS A 156 -6.66 25.11 10.41
N THR A 157 -5.78 25.86 9.75
CA THR A 157 -4.41 25.41 9.43
C THR A 157 -3.75 24.73 10.65
N GLY A 158 -3.18 23.54 10.45
CA GLY A 158 -2.59 22.69 11.50
C GLY A 158 -3.57 21.80 12.25
N ALA A 159 -4.88 22.00 12.09
CA ALA A 159 -5.88 21.13 12.69
C ALA A 159 -6.12 19.87 11.87
N CYS A 160 -6.50 18.79 12.54
CA CYS A 160 -6.92 17.54 11.92
C CYS A 160 -8.22 17.01 12.52
N ALA A 161 -8.88 16.12 11.79
CA ALA A 161 -10.03 15.36 12.24
C ALA A 161 -10.02 13.98 11.61
N SER A 162 -10.67 13.01 12.26
CA SER A 162 -10.95 11.69 11.69
C SER A 162 -12.43 11.36 11.87
N PHE A 163 -12.98 10.62 10.93
CA PHE A 163 -14.41 10.27 10.96
C PHE A 163 -14.68 9.01 10.14
N ASP A 164 -15.79 8.36 10.47
CA ASP A 164 -16.36 7.26 9.69
C ASP A 164 -16.94 7.81 8.38
N SER A 165 -16.29 7.50 7.27
CA SER A 165 -16.67 8.00 5.95
C SER A 165 -17.82 7.23 5.29
N THR A 166 -18.36 6.20 5.95
CA THR A 166 -19.66 5.62 5.57
C THR A 166 -20.84 6.54 5.90
N LEU A 167 -20.61 7.61 6.66
CA LEU A 167 -21.55 8.69 6.85
C LEU A 167 -21.46 9.70 5.69
N PRO A 168 -22.58 10.30 5.25
CA PRO A 168 -22.55 11.36 4.25
C PRO A 168 -21.65 12.50 4.70
N HIS A 169 -20.71 12.92 3.86
CA HIS A 169 -19.74 13.95 4.23
C HIS A 169 -19.30 14.80 3.03
N TYR A 170 -18.83 16.00 3.33
CA TYR A 170 -18.22 16.90 2.36
C TYR A 170 -17.29 17.92 3.06
N PHE A 171 -16.47 18.59 2.26
CA PHE A 171 -15.58 19.66 2.70
C PHE A 171 -15.94 20.97 2.03
N GLU A 172 -15.84 22.08 2.76
CA GLU A 172 -16.17 23.41 2.28
C GLU A 172 -15.13 24.40 2.75
N ASN A 173 -14.58 25.20 1.83
CA ASN A 173 -13.69 26.29 2.18
C ASN A 173 -14.48 27.43 2.85
N ALA A 174 -14.12 27.72 4.10
CA ALA A 174 -14.77 28.75 4.92
C ALA A 174 -14.32 30.19 4.60
N GLU A 175 -13.36 30.36 3.66
CA GLU A 175 -12.72 31.65 3.38
C GLU A 175 -12.82 32.04 1.91
N THR A 176 -12.52 33.34 1.65
CA THR A 176 -12.44 33.89 0.30
C THR A 176 -11.08 33.65 -0.39
N ASN A 177 -10.11 33.12 0.34
CA ASN A 177 -8.82 32.70 -0.19
C ASN A 177 -8.82 31.17 -0.41
N LYS A 178 -7.86 30.67 -1.20
CA LYS A 178 -7.69 29.23 -1.44
C LYS A 178 -7.35 28.50 -0.13
N ALA A 179 -8.02 27.38 0.12
CA ALA A 179 -7.73 26.45 1.20
C ALA A 179 -7.16 25.13 0.65
N GLN A 180 -6.37 24.43 1.47
CA GLN A 180 -5.71 23.19 1.09
C GLN A 180 -5.64 22.22 2.27
N CYS A 181 -5.92 20.95 2.02
CA CYS A 181 -5.76 19.90 3.02
C CYS A 181 -5.24 18.59 2.41
N LEU A 182 -4.72 17.74 3.29
CA LEU A 182 -4.47 16.34 3.02
C LEU A 182 -5.67 15.53 3.52
N ILE A 183 -6.05 14.50 2.76
CA ILE A 183 -7.06 13.53 3.14
C ILE A 183 -6.42 12.16 3.00
N ILE A 184 -6.54 11.32 4.02
CA ILE A 184 -6.14 9.91 3.97
C ILE A 184 -7.39 9.08 4.22
N GLN A 185 -7.65 8.12 3.35
CA GLN A 185 -8.76 7.19 3.45
C GLN A 185 -8.24 5.76 3.56
N HIS A 186 -8.75 5.00 4.51
CA HIS A 186 -8.50 3.58 4.66
C HIS A 186 -9.82 2.82 4.89
N PRO A 187 -10.02 1.68 4.23
CA PRO A 187 -9.21 1.13 3.14
C PRO A 187 -9.24 2.01 1.88
N ARG A 188 -8.35 1.71 0.93
CA ARG A 188 -8.33 2.39 -0.37
C ARG A 188 -9.60 2.08 -1.15
N HIS A 189 -10.33 3.11 -1.55
CA HIS A 189 -11.47 3.05 -2.43
C HIS A 189 -11.51 4.32 -3.28
N LEU A 190 -11.90 4.23 -4.56
CA LEU A 190 -12.09 5.33 -5.51
C LEU A 190 -13.48 5.27 -6.09
#